data_dc6e41dcc050e4062504cea3b11f1f18
#
_entry.id   dc6e41dcc050e4062504cea3b11f1f18
#
_cell.length_a   1.000
_cell.length_b   1.000
_cell.length_c   1.000
_cell.angle_alpha   90.00
_cell.angle_beta   90.00
_cell.angle_gamma   90.00
#
_symmetry.space_group_name_H-M   'P 1'
#
loop_
_entity.id
_entity.type
_entity.pdbx_description
1 polymer ?
#
loop_
_entity_poly.entity_id
_entity_poly.type
_entity_poly.pdbx_seq_one_letter_code
_entity_poly.pdbx_strand_id
1 'polypeptide(L)'
;MVFDTSTDFGYFLIRVLIFCVGAYIVLVLYGNFFNNERYYKEYELINVVDDDSDGRKDEITYAYIDKNDEIHFWYKDENNELVKSTYNLDKVKIYETNIEKPVVKFGYGLFNRLVSVELSISRDYIK
;
A
#
# COMPACT_ATOMS: atom_id res chain seq x y z
N MET A 1 -20.90 19.05 -54.33
CA MET A 1 -20.54 18.32 -54.08
C MET A 1 -20.83 17.82 -52.99
N VAL A 2 -21.26 17.38 -52.87
CA VAL A 2 -21.67 17.07 -51.89
C VAL A 2 -21.16 16.09 -51.26
N PHE A 3 -20.91 15.57 -51.51
CA PHE A 3 -20.36 14.73 -51.06
C PHE A 3 -19.83 14.44 -50.26
N ASP A 4 -19.67 14.76 -50.17
CA ASP A 4 -18.73 14.39 -49.38
C ASP A 4 -18.95 14.69 -48.01
N THR A 5 -20.02 15.17 -47.57
CA THR A 5 -20.43 15.33 -46.21
C THR A 5 -20.37 14.01 -45.43
N SER A 6 -20.79 12.93 -46.04
CA SER A 6 -20.74 11.62 -45.40
C SER A 6 -19.32 11.09 -45.28
N THR A 7 -18.45 11.40 -46.23
CA THR A 7 -17.05 11.02 -46.19
C THR A 7 -16.31 11.79 -45.10
N ASP A 8 -16.55 13.09 -45.01
CA ASP A 8 -15.97 13.93 -43.98
C ASP A 8 -16.44 13.51 -42.57
N PHE A 9 -17.71 13.17 -42.48
CA PHE A 9 -18.28 12.67 -41.22
C PHE A 9 -17.67 11.33 -40.84
N GLY A 10 -17.44 10.45 -41.80
CA GLY A 10 -16.76 9.18 -41.57
C GLY A 10 -15.34 9.38 -41.08
N TYR A 11 -14.60 10.31 -41.70
CA TYR A 11 -13.26 10.66 -41.21
C TYR A 11 -13.28 11.20 -39.79
N PHE A 12 -14.24 12.05 -39.49
CA PHE A 12 -14.40 12.62 -38.17
C PHE A 12 -14.66 11.51 -37.14
N LEU A 13 -15.55 10.58 -37.43
CA LEU A 13 -15.85 9.46 -36.55
C LEU A 13 -14.63 8.58 -36.33
N ILE A 14 -13.85 8.28 -37.34
CA ILE A 14 -12.65 7.48 -37.23
C ILE A 14 -11.64 8.19 -36.34
N ARG A 15 -11.45 9.50 -36.51
CA ARG A 15 -10.55 10.26 -35.63
C ARG A 15 -10.98 10.26 -34.20
N VAL A 16 -12.27 10.41 -33.95
CA VAL A 16 -12.82 10.36 -32.59
C VAL A 16 -12.60 8.98 -31.98
N LEU A 17 -12.83 7.91 -32.73
CA LEU A 17 -12.61 6.57 -32.29
C LEU A 17 -11.14 6.31 -31.92
N ILE A 18 -10.22 6.73 -32.77
CA ILE A 18 -8.78 6.60 -32.53
C ILE A 18 -8.39 7.36 -31.28
N PHE A 19 -8.91 8.57 -31.12
CA PHE A 19 -8.63 9.36 -29.92
C PHE A 19 -9.17 8.69 -28.66
N CYS A 20 -10.39 8.17 -28.71
CA CYS A 20 -10.98 7.49 -27.56
C CYS A 20 -10.23 6.22 -27.18
N VAL A 21 -9.83 5.42 -28.16
CA VAL A 21 -9.05 4.20 -27.94
C VAL A 21 -7.69 4.55 -27.36
N GLY A 22 -7.03 5.56 -27.93
CA GLY A 22 -5.74 6.02 -27.42
C GLY A 22 -5.83 6.53 -25.99
N ALA A 23 -6.85 7.32 -25.68
CA ALA A 23 -7.08 7.81 -24.32
C ALA A 23 -7.35 6.67 -23.35
N TYR A 24 -8.13 5.67 -23.77
CA TYR A 24 -8.40 4.50 -22.95
C TYR A 24 -7.13 3.72 -22.66
N ILE A 25 -6.31 3.48 -23.66
CA ILE A 25 -5.03 2.79 -23.50
C ILE A 25 -4.13 3.55 -22.52
N VAL A 26 -4.04 4.86 -22.67
CA VAL A 26 -3.24 5.70 -21.78
C VAL A 26 -3.75 5.60 -20.34
N LEU A 27 -5.07 5.66 -20.14
CA LEU A 27 -5.66 5.55 -18.82
C LEU A 27 -5.39 4.18 -18.18
N VAL A 28 -5.49 3.11 -18.95
CA VAL A 28 -5.22 1.76 -18.44
C VAL A 28 -3.74 1.61 -18.08
N LEU A 29 -2.85 2.04 -18.95
CA LEU A 29 -1.41 1.99 -18.67
C LEU A 29 -1.04 2.87 -17.48
N TYR A 30 -1.60 4.06 -17.39
CA TYR A 30 -1.36 4.97 -16.29
C TYR A 30 -1.85 4.39 -14.98
N GLY A 31 -3.05 3.80 -14.98
CA GLY A 31 -3.60 3.15 -13.79
C GLY A 31 -2.74 1.99 -13.33
N ASN A 32 -2.34 1.10 -14.25
CA ASN A 32 -1.46 -0.02 -13.91
C ASN A 32 -0.11 0.48 -13.41
N PHE A 33 0.44 1.50 -14.06
CA PHE A 33 1.72 2.06 -13.68
C PHE A 33 1.65 2.75 -12.32
N PHE A 34 0.52 3.39 -12.03
CA PHE A 34 0.30 4.10 -10.77
C PHE A 34 0.13 3.15 -9.60
N ASN A 35 -0.52 2.00 -9.84
CA ASN A 35 -0.78 1.01 -8.80
C ASN A 35 0.35 -0.01 -8.64
N ASN A 36 1.32 -0.05 -9.54
CA ASN A 36 2.44 -0.95 -9.42
C ASN A 36 3.46 -0.42 -8.43
N GLU A 37 3.93 -1.30 -7.58
CA GLU A 37 4.98 -0.99 -6.65
C GLU A 37 6.30 -0.83 -7.39
N ARG A 38 6.97 0.31 -7.17
CA ARG A 38 8.25 0.60 -7.81
C ARG A 38 9.43 0.37 -6.92
N TYR A 39 9.27 0.62 -5.64
CA TYR A 39 10.32 0.39 -4.67
C TYR A 39 9.70 0.10 -3.32
N TYR A 40 10.51 -0.47 -2.44
CA TYR A 40 10.09 -0.86 -1.10
C TYR A 40 10.99 -0.21 -0.09
N LYS A 41 10.43 0.12 1.06
CA LYS A 41 11.19 0.48 2.25
C LYS A 41 10.85 -0.49 3.36
N GLU A 42 11.87 -1.01 4.01
CA GLU A 42 11.70 -2.01 5.05
C GLU A 42 12.28 -1.46 6.36
N TYR A 43 11.53 -1.62 7.43
CA TYR A 43 11.92 -1.15 8.76
C TYR A 43 11.68 -2.25 9.78
N GLU A 44 12.57 -2.32 10.78
CA GLU A 44 12.37 -3.22 11.90
C GLU A 44 11.32 -2.66 12.85
N LEU A 45 10.39 -3.51 13.30
CA LEU A 45 9.39 -3.11 14.28
C LEU A 45 10.03 -3.00 15.66
N ILE A 46 9.44 -2.13 16.47
CA ILE A 46 9.90 -1.91 17.84
C ILE A 46 8.92 -2.56 18.79
N ASN A 47 9.45 -3.23 19.80
CA ASN A 47 8.64 -3.81 20.85
C ASN A 47 7.94 -2.68 21.60
N VAL A 48 6.62 -2.77 21.65
CA VAL A 48 5.81 -1.81 22.39
C VAL A 48 5.51 -2.40 23.75
N VAL A 49 5.95 -1.70 24.78
CA VAL A 49 5.54 -2.04 26.13
C VAL A 49 4.15 -1.43 26.30
N ASP A 50 3.16 -2.29 26.45
CA ASP A 50 1.82 -1.85 26.75
C ASP A 50 1.80 -1.36 28.21
N ASP A 51 1.65 -0.06 28.40
CA ASP A 51 1.61 0.53 29.73
C ASP A 51 0.40 0.06 30.56
N ASP A 52 -0.63 -0.44 29.86
CA ASP A 52 -1.81 -1.00 30.53
C ASP A 52 -1.63 -2.47 30.85
N SER A 53 -0.48 -3.03 30.59
CA SER A 53 -0.25 -4.41 30.91
C SER A 53 -0.22 -4.62 32.42
N ASP A 54 -0.82 -5.69 32.86
CA ASP A 54 -0.95 -6.11 34.25
C ASP A 54 0.39 -6.45 34.92
N GLY A 55 1.43 -5.73 34.63
CA GLY A 55 2.75 -6.00 35.15
C GLY A 55 3.47 -7.17 34.50
N ARG A 56 2.94 -7.70 33.40
CA ARG A 56 3.59 -8.75 32.63
C ARG A 56 4.67 -8.15 31.75
N LYS A 57 5.84 -8.04 32.28
CA LYS A 57 6.99 -7.49 31.52
C LYS A 57 7.53 -8.46 30.48
N ASP A 58 6.99 -9.68 30.45
CA ASP A 58 7.53 -10.73 29.58
C ASP A 58 6.83 -10.85 28.23
N GLU A 59 5.76 -10.08 27.98
CA GLU A 59 5.08 -10.12 26.71
C GLU A 59 5.72 -9.16 25.72
N ILE A 60 6.37 -9.72 24.73
CA ILE A 60 6.91 -8.96 23.62
C ILE A 60 5.78 -8.69 22.64
N THR A 61 5.40 -7.44 22.48
CA THR A 61 4.34 -7.04 21.55
C THR A 61 4.91 -6.07 20.55
N TYR A 62 4.83 -6.41 19.27
CA TYR A 62 5.28 -5.55 18.20
C TYR A 62 4.12 -4.86 17.48
N ALA A 63 2.92 -5.44 17.54
CA ALA A 63 1.72 -4.89 16.92
C ALA A 63 0.50 -5.29 17.72
N TYR A 64 -0.55 -4.50 17.66
CA TYR A 64 -1.83 -4.87 18.25
C TYR A 64 -3.00 -4.46 17.36
N ILE A 65 -4.08 -5.21 17.45
CA ILE A 65 -5.31 -4.96 16.71
C ILE A 65 -6.35 -4.45 17.69
N ASP A 66 -6.95 -3.31 17.37
CA ASP A 66 -7.94 -2.70 18.24
C ASP A 66 -9.37 -3.17 17.91
N LYS A 67 -10.34 -2.59 18.60
CA LYS A 67 -11.76 -2.96 18.45
C LYS A 67 -12.33 -2.59 17.08
N ASN A 68 -11.69 -1.68 16.37
CA ASN A 68 -12.15 -1.19 15.07
C ASN A 68 -11.47 -1.92 13.91
N ASP A 69 -10.79 -3.04 14.18
CA ASP A 69 -10.03 -3.80 13.20
C ASP A 69 -8.92 -2.94 12.56
N GLU A 70 -8.31 -2.09 13.36
CA GLU A 70 -7.13 -1.33 12.97
C GLU A 70 -5.90 -1.92 13.63
N ILE A 71 -4.83 -2.10 12.87
CA ILE A 71 -3.57 -2.59 13.38
C ILE A 71 -2.64 -1.41 13.67
N HIS A 72 -2.02 -1.44 14.84
CA HIS A 72 -1.09 -0.42 15.32
C HIS A 72 0.28 -1.05 15.51
N PHE A 73 1.30 -0.38 15.01
CA PHE A 73 2.68 -0.81 15.20
C PHE A 73 3.62 0.39 15.20
N TRP A 74 4.83 0.18 15.70
CA TRP A 74 5.85 1.21 15.81
C TRP A 74 7.12 0.76 15.12
N TYR A 75 7.81 1.68 14.48
CA TYR A 75 9.10 1.42 13.87
C TYR A 75 9.96 2.69 13.95
N LYS A 76 11.27 2.53 13.75
CA LYS A 76 12.17 3.68 13.62
C LYS A 76 12.44 3.93 12.14
N ASP A 77 12.32 5.19 11.75
CA ASP A 77 12.58 5.60 10.39
C ASP A 77 14.09 5.77 10.11
N GLU A 78 14.40 6.27 8.94
CA GLU A 78 15.79 6.48 8.51
C GLU A 78 16.55 7.47 9.39
N ASN A 79 15.84 8.41 10.00
CA ASN A 79 16.39 9.40 10.91
C ASN A 79 16.44 8.91 12.36
N ASN A 80 16.16 7.63 12.58
CA ASN A 80 16.11 7.01 13.91
C ASN A 80 15.01 7.59 14.80
N GLU A 81 13.98 8.15 14.18
CA GLU A 81 12.80 8.66 14.89
C GLU A 81 11.74 7.58 15.02
N LEU A 82 11.10 7.55 16.19
CA LEU A 82 10.02 6.60 16.46
C LEU A 82 8.75 7.03 15.72
N VAL A 83 8.23 6.17 14.87
CA VAL A 83 7.02 6.41 14.11
C VAL A 83 5.95 5.41 14.51
N LYS A 84 4.76 5.92 14.85
CA LYS A 84 3.59 5.10 15.10
C LYS A 84 2.76 5.05 13.82
N SER A 85 2.36 3.87 13.41
CA SER A 85 1.52 3.66 12.23
C SER A 85 0.24 2.93 12.60
N THR A 86 -0.85 3.33 11.97
CA THR A 86 -2.17 2.73 12.16
C THR A 86 -2.80 2.55 10.79
N TYR A 87 -3.24 1.33 10.50
CA TYR A 87 -3.89 0.99 9.24
C TYR A 87 -5.07 0.08 9.49
N ASN A 88 -6.08 0.14 8.61
CA ASN A 88 -7.14 -0.86 8.61
C ASN A 88 -6.55 -2.23 8.31
N LEU A 89 -7.03 -3.23 9.02
CA LEU A 89 -6.50 -4.59 8.92
C LEU A 89 -6.61 -5.15 7.50
N ASP A 90 -7.63 -4.77 6.75
CA ASP A 90 -7.84 -5.22 5.38
C ASP A 90 -6.83 -4.62 4.39
N LYS A 91 -6.14 -3.54 4.77
CA LYS A 91 -5.12 -2.90 3.93
C LYS A 91 -3.71 -3.41 4.20
N VAL A 92 -3.53 -4.23 5.19
CA VAL A 92 -2.21 -4.75 5.59
C VAL A 92 -2.17 -6.23 5.32
N LYS A 93 -1.14 -6.68 4.61
CA LYS A 93 -0.86 -8.10 4.46
C LYS A 93 0.03 -8.54 5.60
N ILE A 94 -0.41 -9.55 6.33
CA ILE A 94 0.34 -10.09 7.45
C ILE A 94 0.89 -11.46 7.05
N TYR A 95 2.21 -11.56 7.04
CA TYR A 95 2.91 -12.81 6.82
C TYR A 95 3.35 -13.36 8.17
N GLU A 96 2.76 -14.48 8.56
CA GLU A 96 3.15 -15.17 9.78
C GLU A 96 4.43 -15.97 9.52
N THR A 97 5.53 -15.46 10.00
CA THR A 97 6.84 -16.11 9.85
C THR A 97 7.53 -16.17 11.19
N ASN A 98 8.32 -17.22 11.41
CA ASN A 98 9.12 -17.34 12.63
C ASN A 98 10.38 -16.49 12.51
N ILE A 99 10.23 -15.19 12.55
CA ILE A 99 11.34 -14.26 12.48
C ILE A 99 11.58 -13.70 13.87
N GLU A 100 12.85 -13.67 14.30
CA GLU A 100 13.20 -13.07 15.58
C GLU A 100 12.93 -11.57 15.61
N LYS A 101 13.15 -10.91 14.48
CA LYS A 101 12.95 -9.47 14.34
C LYS A 101 11.85 -9.21 13.31
N PRO A 102 10.64 -8.87 13.75
CA PRO A 102 9.57 -8.55 12.82
C PRO A 102 9.88 -7.26 12.06
N VAL A 103 9.44 -7.23 10.82
CA VAL A 103 9.69 -6.10 9.93
C VAL A 103 8.41 -5.67 9.24
N VAL A 104 8.33 -4.39 8.90
CA VAL A 104 7.28 -3.85 8.06
C VAL A 104 7.88 -3.42 6.75
N LYS A 105 7.19 -3.75 5.66
CA LYS A 105 7.61 -3.40 4.32
C LYS A 105 6.55 -2.52 3.68
N PHE A 106 6.95 -1.30 3.33
CA PHE A 106 6.08 -0.36 2.64
C PHE A 106 6.42 -0.37 1.15
N GLY A 107 5.42 -0.65 0.32
CA GLY A 107 5.57 -0.58 -1.13
C GLY A 107 5.09 0.77 -1.63
N TYR A 108 5.92 1.44 -2.41
CA TYR A 108 5.63 2.75 -2.98
C TYR A 108 5.54 2.67 -4.49
N GLY A 109 4.57 3.36 -5.05
CA GLY A 109 4.38 3.47 -6.47
C GLY A 109 4.81 4.82 -7.00
N LEU A 110 4.18 5.23 -8.10
CA LEU A 110 4.47 6.50 -8.75
C LEU A 110 4.21 7.68 -7.80
N PHE A 111 5.05 8.70 -7.87
CA PHE A 111 4.99 9.89 -7.01
C PHE A 111 5.09 9.57 -5.51
N ASN A 112 5.81 8.53 -5.17
CA ASN A 112 6.01 8.11 -3.76
C ASN A 112 4.69 7.81 -3.04
N ARG A 113 3.68 7.36 -3.77
CA ARG A 113 2.40 6.98 -3.20
C ARG A 113 2.53 5.61 -2.52
N LEU A 114 2.08 5.51 -1.29
CA LEU A 114 2.01 4.24 -0.59
C LEU A 114 0.97 3.33 -1.23
N VAL A 115 1.40 2.17 -1.71
CA VAL A 115 0.56 1.21 -2.40
C VAL A 115 0.27 -0.01 -1.54
N SER A 116 1.22 -0.46 -0.75
CA SER A 116 1.06 -1.65 0.07
C SER A 116 1.79 -1.55 1.40
N VAL A 117 1.26 -2.26 2.39
CA VAL A 117 1.89 -2.43 3.69
C VAL A 117 1.92 -3.92 3.99
N GLU A 118 3.10 -4.47 4.22
CA GLU A 118 3.29 -5.88 4.51
C GLU A 118 4.03 -6.03 5.84
N LEU A 119 3.43 -6.78 6.76
CA LEU A 119 4.05 -7.11 8.03
C LEU A 119 4.54 -8.55 8.00
N SER A 120 5.81 -8.74 8.28
CA SER A 120 6.39 -10.06 8.51
C SER A 120 6.64 -10.22 10.00
N ILE A 121 5.83 -11.00 10.66
CA ILE A 121 5.79 -11.04 12.12
C ILE A 121 5.33 -12.42 12.58
N SER A 122 5.84 -12.87 13.71
CA SER A 122 5.32 -14.07 14.32
C SER A 122 3.97 -13.78 14.97
N ARG A 123 3.06 -14.74 14.90
CA ARG A 123 1.72 -14.61 15.45
C ARG A 123 1.73 -14.26 16.93
N ASP A 124 2.72 -14.77 17.65
CA ASP A 124 2.85 -14.55 19.10
C ASP A 124 3.15 -13.10 19.46
N TYR A 125 3.60 -12.30 18.50
CA TYR A 125 3.95 -10.90 18.71
C TYR A 125 2.80 -9.93 18.38
N ILE A 126 1.66 -10.45 17.95
CA ILE A 126 0.45 -9.66 17.69
C ILE A 126 -0.54 -9.88 18.82
N LYS A 127 -1.01 -8.80 19.39
CA LYS A 127 -2.08 -8.86 20.38
C LYS A 127 -3.45 -8.63 19.79
#